data_d34bd31f16060bfab591f2dd53e261e5
#
_entry.id   d34bd31f16060bfab591f2dd53e261e5
#
_cell.length_a   1.000
_cell.length_b   1.000
_cell.length_c   1.000
_cell.angle_alpha   90.00
_cell.angle_beta   90.00
_cell.angle_gamma   90.00
#
_symmetry.space_group_name_H-M   'P 1'
#
loop_
_entity.id
_entity.type
_entity.pdbx_description
1 polymer ?
#
loop_
_entity_poly.entity_id
_entity_poly.type
_entity_poly.pdbx_seq_one_letter_code
_entity_poly.pdbx_strand_id
1 'polypeptide(L)'
;MLNTLNNSENIQATCKRSVTQHIDKIMLTRLEIFMITNSYIGVSGGYLGDFSYRTHEEFYPYFCDINIPPTAYEGTTRQKFLTILENSDSPTQVKILKGVLKKYPVDFFSEEIRQTKQRMADEIGELIRRLESGQAVASELLIITNETVERAIQDTKVLLETNGATSSVDRIHTTLHGYLKEVCKQEGITLADDENLTQVFKKLKANHPKLQLGGPRQNDIDQIISSFSNTLDKLNPIRNKASLSHPNEELLEEDEAMFVVNSAQTVLNYLNRKFKN
;
A
#
# COMPACT_ATOMS: atom_id res chain seq x y z
N MET A 1 -20.10 37.61 -10.20
CA MET A 1 -20.73 36.33 -9.80
C MET A 1 -20.46 35.14 -10.75
N LEU A 2 -19.94 35.33 -11.96
CA LEU A 2 -19.67 34.22 -12.92
C LEU A 2 -18.29 33.55 -12.77
N ASN A 3 -17.33 34.17 -12.07
CA ASN A 3 -15.96 33.58 -11.90
C ASN A 3 -15.82 32.59 -10.74
N THR A 4 -16.77 32.53 -9.82
CA THR A 4 -16.72 31.59 -8.67
C THR A 4 -17.31 30.23 -9.00
N LEU A 5 -18.21 30.12 -9.98
CA LEU A 5 -18.81 28.85 -10.42
C LEU A 5 -17.82 27.99 -11.25
N ASN A 6 -17.04 28.64 -12.12
CA ASN A 6 -16.04 27.92 -12.94
C ASN A 6 -14.87 27.34 -12.13
N ASN A 7 -14.56 27.91 -10.96
CA ASN A 7 -13.48 27.37 -10.09
C ASN A 7 -13.93 26.12 -9.31
N SER A 8 -15.18 26.04 -8.89
CA SER A 8 -15.71 24.89 -8.16
C SER A 8 -15.88 23.65 -9.06
N GLU A 9 -16.30 23.84 -10.30
CA GLU A 9 -16.44 22.75 -11.29
C GLU A 9 -15.07 22.21 -11.72
N ASN A 10 -14.06 23.08 -11.91
CA ASN A 10 -12.70 22.66 -12.22
C ASN A 10 -12.03 21.90 -11.05
N ILE A 11 -12.25 22.32 -9.81
CA ILE A 11 -11.73 21.63 -8.62
C ILE A 11 -12.40 20.26 -8.46
N GLN A 12 -13.73 20.17 -8.68
CA GLN A 12 -14.44 18.89 -8.64
C GLN A 12 -14.04 17.94 -9.77
N ALA A 13 -13.81 18.46 -10.98
CA ALA A 13 -13.34 17.66 -12.12
C ALA A 13 -11.90 17.17 -11.91
N THR A 14 -11.03 18.01 -11.35
CA THR A 14 -9.63 17.64 -11.02
C THR A 14 -9.59 16.63 -9.88
N CYS A 15 -10.42 16.79 -8.86
CA CYS A 15 -10.54 15.85 -7.75
C CYS A 15 -11.10 14.49 -8.22
N LYS A 16 -12.14 14.48 -9.06
CA LYS A 16 -12.67 13.24 -9.65
C LYS A 16 -11.64 12.52 -10.53
N ARG A 17 -10.88 13.25 -11.37
CA ARG A 17 -9.80 12.66 -12.18
C ARG A 17 -8.68 12.09 -11.32
N SER A 18 -8.27 12.76 -10.26
CA SER A 18 -7.26 12.29 -9.31
C SER A 18 -7.72 11.03 -8.58
N VAL A 19 -8.97 10.97 -8.13
CA VAL A 19 -9.55 9.80 -7.45
C VAL A 19 -9.67 8.62 -8.42
N THR A 20 -10.15 8.85 -9.65
CA THR A 20 -10.26 7.79 -10.66
C THR A 20 -8.88 7.24 -11.04
N GLN A 21 -7.88 8.10 -11.28
CA GLN A 21 -6.51 7.67 -11.56
C GLN A 21 -5.86 6.91 -10.38
N HIS A 22 -6.24 7.22 -9.15
CA HIS A 22 -5.74 6.51 -7.97
C HIS A 22 -6.39 5.13 -7.82
N ILE A 23 -7.70 5.02 -8.10
CA ILE A 23 -8.43 3.74 -8.12
C ILE A 23 -7.89 2.83 -9.22
N ASP A 24 -7.65 3.37 -10.43
CA ASP A 24 -7.07 2.61 -11.55
C ASP A 24 -5.66 2.08 -11.23
N LYS A 25 -4.93 2.72 -10.32
CA LYS A 25 -3.59 2.28 -9.88
C LYS A 25 -3.64 1.17 -8.81
N ILE A 26 -4.75 1.06 -8.07
CA ILE A 26 -4.95 0.10 -6.97
C ILE A 26 -5.59 -1.21 -7.46
N MET A 27 -6.17 -1.23 -8.65
CA MET A 27 -6.86 -2.37 -9.23
C MET A 27 -6.14 -2.89 -10.47
N LEU A 28 -6.43 -4.13 -10.85
CA LEU A 28 -5.97 -4.66 -12.14
C LEU A 28 -6.63 -3.94 -13.30
N THR A 29 -5.84 -3.54 -14.28
CA THR A 29 -6.34 -3.00 -15.55
C THR A 29 -6.88 -4.13 -16.43
N ARG A 30 -7.75 -3.79 -17.38
CA ARG A 30 -8.27 -4.75 -18.35
C ARG A 30 -7.18 -5.44 -19.16
N LEU A 31 -6.09 -4.75 -19.48
CA LEU A 31 -4.95 -5.32 -20.21
C LEU A 31 -4.22 -6.37 -19.37
N GLU A 32 -4.01 -6.11 -18.08
CA GLU A 32 -3.39 -7.05 -17.15
C GLU A 32 -4.27 -8.29 -16.94
N ILE A 33 -5.59 -8.10 -16.76
CA ILE A 33 -6.54 -9.21 -16.70
C ILE A 33 -6.51 -10.03 -17.98
N PHE A 34 -6.42 -9.39 -19.13
CA PHE A 34 -6.28 -10.08 -20.42
C PHE A 34 -4.98 -10.89 -20.51
N MET A 35 -3.85 -10.32 -20.07
CA MET A 35 -2.55 -11.01 -20.03
C MET A 35 -2.62 -12.25 -19.14
N ILE A 36 -3.18 -12.13 -17.93
CA ILE A 36 -3.35 -13.24 -16.99
C ILE A 36 -4.19 -14.35 -17.60
N THR A 37 -5.35 -14.00 -18.17
CA THR A 37 -6.33 -14.99 -18.66
C THR A 37 -5.91 -15.62 -19.98
N ASN A 38 -5.55 -14.83 -20.97
CA ASN A 38 -5.31 -15.34 -22.32
C ASN A 38 -3.87 -15.78 -22.56
N SER A 39 -2.89 -15.10 -21.91
CA SER A 39 -1.48 -15.39 -22.15
C SER A 39 -0.87 -16.30 -21.10
N TYR A 40 -1.11 -16.06 -19.80
CA TYR A 40 -0.55 -16.92 -18.76
C TYR A 40 -1.34 -18.22 -18.58
N ILE A 41 -2.62 -18.15 -18.26
CA ILE A 41 -3.47 -19.35 -18.10
C ILE A 41 -3.69 -20.00 -19.46
N GLY A 42 -4.09 -19.22 -20.45
CA GLY A 42 -4.43 -19.67 -21.79
C GLY A 42 -5.92 -19.96 -21.98
N VAL A 43 -6.35 -19.96 -23.23
CA VAL A 43 -7.75 -20.24 -23.63
C VAL A 43 -7.75 -21.31 -24.72
N SER A 44 -8.56 -22.35 -24.55
CA SER A 44 -8.74 -23.41 -25.53
C SER A 44 -10.21 -23.73 -25.66
N GLY A 45 -10.75 -23.70 -26.88
CA GLY A 45 -12.17 -24.03 -27.16
C GLY A 45 -13.19 -23.15 -26.37
N GLY A 46 -12.79 -21.93 -25.96
CA GLY A 46 -13.65 -21.05 -25.16
C GLY A 46 -13.55 -21.26 -23.64
N TYR A 47 -12.79 -22.27 -23.21
CA TYR A 47 -12.53 -22.55 -21.80
C TYR A 47 -11.22 -21.92 -21.37
N LEU A 48 -11.15 -21.54 -20.09
CA LEU A 48 -9.96 -20.99 -19.47
C LEU A 48 -9.04 -22.11 -18.99
N GLY A 49 -7.88 -22.28 -19.62
CA GLY A 49 -6.95 -23.34 -19.28
C GLY A 49 -7.58 -24.74 -19.26
N ASP A 50 -7.41 -25.42 -18.14
CA ASP A 50 -8.01 -26.74 -17.83
C ASP A 50 -9.28 -26.65 -16.98
N PHE A 51 -9.89 -25.49 -16.83
CA PHE A 51 -11.10 -25.35 -16.04
C PHE A 51 -12.32 -26.00 -16.68
N SER A 52 -12.88 -27.00 -16.01
CA SER A 52 -14.28 -27.36 -16.09
C SER A 52 -15.11 -26.48 -15.15
N TYR A 53 -16.43 -26.54 -15.21
CA TYR A 53 -17.28 -25.85 -14.24
C TYR A 53 -16.96 -26.26 -12.80
N ARG A 54 -16.76 -27.56 -12.56
CA ARG A 54 -16.40 -28.11 -11.26
C ARG A 54 -15.02 -27.63 -10.77
N THR A 55 -13.99 -27.76 -11.57
CA THR A 55 -12.63 -27.36 -11.17
C THR A 55 -12.51 -25.85 -11.03
N HIS A 56 -13.39 -25.07 -11.67
CA HIS A 56 -13.48 -23.64 -11.46
C HIS A 56 -14.11 -23.29 -10.09
N GLU A 57 -15.12 -24.05 -9.62
CA GLU A 57 -15.66 -23.90 -8.27
C GLU A 57 -14.63 -24.26 -7.19
N GLU A 58 -13.86 -25.32 -7.42
CA GLU A 58 -12.81 -25.79 -6.51
C GLU A 58 -11.59 -24.86 -6.46
N PHE A 59 -11.38 -24.04 -7.49
CA PHE A 59 -10.20 -23.16 -7.58
C PHE A 59 -10.14 -22.14 -6.45
N TYR A 60 -11.23 -21.45 -6.15
CA TYR A 60 -11.23 -20.37 -5.17
C TYR A 60 -10.96 -20.87 -3.75
N PRO A 61 -11.61 -21.90 -3.21
CA PRO A 61 -11.29 -22.38 -1.87
C PRO A 61 -9.94 -23.08 -1.77
N TYR A 62 -9.49 -23.84 -2.79
CA TYR A 62 -8.27 -24.63 -2.67
C TYR A 62 -7.00 -23.88 -3.01
N PHE A 63 -7.05 -22.94 -3.96
CA PHE A 63 -5.86 -22.23 -4.41
C PHE A 63 -5.78 -20.80 -3.90
N CYS A 64 -6.93 -20.15 -3.64
CA CYS A 64 -6.99 -18.74 -3.28
C CYS A 64 -7.37 -18.49 -1.81
N ASP A 65 -7.79 -19.53 -1.07
CA ASP A 65 -8.31 -19.41 0.30
C ASP A 65 -9.43 -18.34 0.41
N ILE A 66 -10.39 -18.40 -0.53
CA ILE A 66 -11.58 -17.53 -0.57
C ILE A 66 -12.81 -18.36 -0.99
N ASN A 67 -13.97 -17.91 -0.55
CA ASN A 67 -15.24 -18.56 -0.92
C ASN A 67 -16.01 -17.69 -1.91
N ILE A 68 -15.72 -17.87 -3.20
CA ILE A 68 -16.45 -17.23 -4.31
C ILE A 68 -17.14 -18.33 -5.11
N PRO A 69 -18.48 -18.39 -5.17
CA PRO A 69 -19.20 -19.35 -5.97
C PRO A 69 -19.30 -18.88 -7.44
N PRO A 70 -18.57 -19.48 -8.41
CA PRO A 70 -18.69 -19.12 -9.83
C PRO A 70 -20.08 -19.38 -10.41
N THR A 71 -20.88 -20.18 -9.73
CA THR A 71 -22.30 -20.45 -10.11
C THR A 71 -23.18 -19.20 -10.01
N ALA A 72 -22.79 -18.20 -9.20
CA ALA A 72 -23.50 -16.93 -9.13
C ALA A 72 -23.28 -16.03 -10.36
N TYR A 73 -22.40 -16.42 -11.28
CA TYR A 73 -22.06 -15.65 -12.47
C TYR A 73 -22.49 -16.41 -13.73
N GLU A 74 -22.90 -15.69 -14.76
CA GLU A 74 -23.31 -16.26 -16.04
C GLU A 74 -22.13 -16.44 -17.00
N GLY A 75 -22.30 -17.34 -17.97
CA GLY A 75 -21.36 -17.53 -19.09
C GLY A 75 -20.41 -18.72 -18.91
N THR A 76 -19.38 -18.74 -19.77
CA THR A 76 -18.33 -19.76 -19.78
C THR A 76 -17.41 -19.61 -18.58
N THR A 77 -16.56 -20.61 -18.26
CA THR A 77 -15.56 -20.54 -17.21
C THR A 77 -14.66 -19.30 -17.37
N ARG A 78 -14.28 -18.98 -18.61
CA ARG A 78 -13.50 -17.77 -18.91
C ARG A 78 -14.26 -16.48 -18.57
N GLN A 79 -15.52 -16.36 -19.00
CA GLN A 79 -16.31 -15.16 -18.74
C GLN A 79 -16.55 -14.97 -17.25
N LYS A 80 -16.88 -16.04 -16.53
CA LYS A 80 -17.03 -16.01 -15.07
C LYS A 80 -15.77 -15.58 -14.36
N PHE A 81 -14.61 -16.12 -14.73
CA PHE A 81 -13.31 -15.75 -14.15
C PHE A 81 -12.98 -14.27 -14.39
N LEU A 82 -13.18 -13.77 -15.62
CA LEU A 82 -13.01 -12.36 -15.96
C LEU A 82 -13.90 -11.47 -15.08
N THR A 83 -15.19 -11.78 -15.00
CA THR A 83 -16.16 -11.00 -14.20
C THR A 83 -15.80 -11.01 -12.72
N ILE A 84 -15.39 -12.16 -12.17
CA ILE A 84 -14.96 -12.26 -10.78
C ILE A 84 -13.71 -11.41 -10.54
N LEU A 85 -12.71 -11.53 -11.41
CA LEU A 85 -11.46 -10.79 -11.23
C LEU A 85 -11.65 -9.29 -11.41
N GLU A 86 -12.45 -8.83 -12.39
CA GLU A 86 -12.76 -7.42 -12.61
C GLU A 86 -13.54 -6.77 -11.46
N ASN A 87 -14.45 -7.52 -10.82
CA ASN A 87 -15.30 -6.98 -9.76
C ASN A 87 -14.76 -7.22 -8.33
N SER A 88 -13.62 -7.90 -8.20
CA SER A 88 -12.97 -8.13 -6.91
C SER A 88 -12.18 -6.91 -6.45
N ASP A 89 -12.16 -6.67 -5.14
CA ASP A 89 -11.25 -5.70 -4.52
C ASP A 89 -9.79 -6.13 -4.59
N SER A 90 -8.83 -5.23 -4.33
CA SER A 90 -7.40 -5.51 -4.40
C SER A 90 -6.97 -6.71 -3.56
N PRO A 91 -7.38 -6.88 -2.28
CA PRO A 91 -7.02 -8.06 -1.50
C PRO A 91 -7.51 -9.36 -2.13
N THR A 92 -8.71 -9.37 -2.68
CA THR A 92 -9.28 -10.53 -3.38
C THR A 92 -8.56 -10.80 -4.71
N GLN A 93 -8.23 -9.75 -5.47
CA GLN A 93 -7.42 -9.87 -6.68
C GLN A 93 -6.06 -10.49 -6.38
N VAL A 94 -5.36 -10.05 -5.31
CA VAL A 94 -4.10 -10.64 -4.85
C VAL A 94 -4.23 -12.13 -4.58
N LYS A 95 -5.26 -12.54 -3.82
CA LYS A 95 -5.50 -13.96 -3.52
C LYS A 95 -5.74 -14.76 -4.79
N ILE A 96 -6.51 -14.25 -5.75
CA ILE A 96 -6.75 -14.89 -7.03
C ILE A 96 -5.46 -15.03 -7.83
N LEU A 97 -4.62 -13.98 -7.92
CA LEU A 97 -3.34 -14.03 -8.62
C LEU A 97 -2.37 -15.04 -8.00
N LYS A 98 -2.24 -15.05 -6.67
CA LYS A 98 -1.45 -16.07 -5.96
C LYS A 98 -1.98 -17.47 -6.23
N GLY A 99 -3.30 -17.65 -6.25
CA GLY A 99 -3.97 -18.90 -6.62
C GLY A 99 -3.68 -19.35 -8.06
N VAL A 100 -3.64 -18.40 -9.00
CA VAL A 100 -3.28 -18.68 -10.41
C VAL A 100 -1.83 -19.20 -10.49
N LEU A 101 -0.87 -18.52 -9.87
CA LEU A 101 0.51 -18.98 -9.86
C LEU A 101 0.70 -20.34 -9.19
N LYS A 102 -0.10 -20.63 -8.13
CA LYS A 102 -0.08 -21.90 -7.43
C LYS A 102 -0.70 -23.03 -8.25
N LYS A 103 -1.78 -22.77 -9.01
CA LYS A 103 -2.43 -23.76 -9.87
C LYS A 103 -1.64 -24.04 -11.14
N TYR A 104 -1.00 -23.02 -11.71
CA TYR A 104 -0.23 -23.07 -12.95
C TYR A 104 1.25 -22.71 -12.72
N PRO A 105 2.00 -23.49 -11.93
CA PRO A 105 3.43 -23.23 -11.72
C PRO A 105 4.18 -23.37 -13.04
N VAL A 106 5.23 -22.60 -13.22
CA VAL A 106 5.99 -22.49 -14.47
C VAL A 106 6.51 -23.85 -14.94
N ASP A 107 6.83 -24.75 -14.01
CA ASP A 107 7.34 -26.10 -14.31
C ASP A 107 6.31 -27.01 -15.00
N PHE A 108 5.03 -26.67 -14.98
CA PHE A 108 3.97 -27.42 -15.68
C PHE A 108 3.94 -27.14 -17.18
N PHE A 109 4.57 -26.07 -17.62
CA PHE A 109 4.61 -25.71 -19.04
C PHE A 109 5.75 -26.43 -19.76
N SER A 110 5.55 -26.68 -21.07
CA SER A 110 6.59 -27.30 -21.90
C SER A 110 7.84 -26.41 -21.95
N GLU A 111 9.01 -27.04 -22.15
CA GLU A 111 10.30 -26.36 -22.20
C GLU A 111 10.32 -25.18 -23.18
N GLU A 112 9.65 -25.35 -24.34
CA GLU A 112 9.60 -24.35 -25.42
C GLU A 112 8.98 -23.02 -24.98
N ILE A 113 8.00 -23.05 -24.06
CA ILE A 113 7.29 -21.83 -23.60
C ILE A 113 7.63 -21.45 -22.17
N ARG A 114 8.42 -22.26 -21.45
CA ARG A 114 8.73 -22.08 -20.02
C ARG A 114 9.33 -20.71 -19.74
N GLN A 115 10.31 -20.28 -20.53
CA GLN A 115 10.92 -18.96 -20.35
C GLN A 115 9.91 -17.81 -20.53
N THR A 116 8.98 -17.95 -21.47
CA THR A 116 7.93 -16.94 -21.67
C THR A 116 6.95 -16.93 -20.49
N LYS A 117 6.57 -18.12 -19.99
CA LYS A 117 5.70 -18.24 -18.82
C LYS A 117 6.37 -17.74 -17.54
N GLN A 118 7.69 -17.94 -17.39
CA GLN A 118 8.45 -17.37 -16.27
C GLN A 118 8.37 -15.85 -16.27
N ARG A 119 8.62 -15.18 -17.39
CA ARG A 119 8.48 -13.71 -17.47
C ARG A 119 7.07 -13.24 -17.09
N MET A 120 6.04 -13.93 -17.57
CA MET A 120 4.65 -13.60 -17.21
C MET A 120 4.35 -13.86 -15.74
N ALA A 121 4.91 -14.91 -15.13
CA ALA A 121 4.79 -15.16 -13.70
C ALA A 121 5.47 -14.07 -12.88
N ASP A 122 6.64 -13.59 -13.32
CA ASP A 122 7.35 -12.48 -12.69
C ASP A 122 6.52 -11.18 -12.81
N GLU A 123 5.92 -10.90 -13.98
CA GLU A 123 4.99 -9.78 -14.17
C GLU A 123 3.76 -9.89 -13.24
N ILE A 124 3.17 -11.08 -13.08
CA ILE A 124 2.08 -11.29 -12.12
C ILE A 124 2.56 -11.04 -10.69
N GLY A 125 3.79 -11.42 -10.35
CA GLY A 125 4.41 -11.10 -9.08
C GLY A 125 4.51 -9.59 -8.82
N GLU A 126 4.88 -8.79 -9.85
CA GLU A 126 4.86 -7.33 -9.76
C GLU A 126 3.44 -6.77 -9.57
N LEU A 127 2.45 -7.35 -10.25
CA LEU A 127 1.05 -6.95 -10.07
C LEU A 127 0.57 -7.22 -8.64
N ILE A 128 0.94 -8.38 -8.07
CA ILE A 128 0.64 -8.71 -6.67
C ILE A 128 1.25 -7.66 -5.74
N ARG A 129 2.54 -7.36 -5.87
CA ARG A 129 3.20 -6.32 -5.05
C ARG A 129 2.53 -4.95 -5.19
N ARG A 130 2.15 -4.56 -6.41
CA ARG A 130 1.43 -3.29 -6.63
C ARG A 130 0.06 -3.26 -5.95
N LEU A 131 -0.71 -4.34 -6.02
CA LEU A 131 -2.01 -4.45 -5.39
C LEU A 131 -1.92 -4.47 -3.86
N GLU A 132 -0.89 -5.12 -3.30
CA GLU A 132 -0.59 -5.13 -1.86
C GLU A 132 -0.15 -3.73 -1.40
N SER A 133 0.70 -3.03 -2.16
CA SER A 133 1.09 -1.65 -1.86
C SER A 133 -0.10 -0.66 -1.91
N GLY A 134 -1.14 -0.95 -2.67
CA GLY A 134 -2.40 -0.21 -2.68
C GLY A 134 -3.14 -0.23 -1.35
N GLN A 135 -2.81 -1.14 -0.42
CA GLN A 135 -3.31 -1.15 0.96
C GLN A 135 -2.58 -0.14 1.86
N ALA A 136 -1.51 0.46 1.38
CA ALA A 136 -0.78 1.49 2.11
C ALA A 136 -1.60 2.76 2.26
N VAL A 137 -1.54 3.36 3.45
CA VAL A 137 -2.11 4.70 3.70
C VAL A 137 -1.42 5.68 2.76
N ALA A 138 -2.21 6.40 1.96
CA ALA A 138 -1.69 7.36 1.00
C ALA A 138 -0.85 8.44 1.69
N SER A 139 0.34 8.71 1.15
CA SER A 139 1.18 9.82 1.59
C SER A 139 0.62 11.14 1.08
N GLU A 140 0.40 12.10 1.98
CA GLU A 140 0.04 13.46 1.62
C GLU A 140 1.28 14.28 1.28
N LEU A 141 1.09 15.33 0.46
CA LEU A 141 2.12 16.34 0.27
C LEU A 141 2.43 17.01 1.60
N LEU A 142 3.67 16.89 2.05
CA LEU A 142 4.14 17.55 3.27
C LEU A 142 4.31 19.05 3.00
N ILE A 143 3.89 19.87 3.96
CA ILE A 143 4.00 21.32 3.88
C ILE A 143 5.34 21.78 4.39
N ILE A 144 5.80 21.10 5.44
CA ILE A 144 7.08 21.31 6.08
C ILE A 144 7.99 20.18 5.63
N THR A 145 9.01 20.48 4.84
CA THR A 145 9.89 19.46 4.29
C THR A 145 11.28 20.02 3.98
N ASN A 146 12.22 19.14 3.71
CA ASN A 146 13.54 19.44 3.18
C ASN A 146 13.93 18.32 2.18
N GLU A 147 15.02 18.50 1.46
CA GLU A 147 15.47 17.57 0.42
C GLU A 147 15.61 16.13 0.91
N THR A 148 16.10 15.92 2.14
CA THR A 148 16.26 14.59 2.73
C THR A 148 14.92 13.92 2.99
N VAL A 149 13.93 14.67 3.52
CA VAL A 149 12.57 14.17 3.78
C VAL A 149 11.86 13.86 2.47
N GLU A 150 11.94 14.74 1.47
CA GLU A 150 11.35 14.53 0.15
C GLU A 150 11.90 13.27 -0.52
N ARG A 151 13.22 13.09 -0.46
CA ARG A 151 13.88 11.89 -0.98
C ARG A 151 13.42 10.63 -0.25
N ALA A 152 13.34 10.65 1.10
CA ALA A 152 12.89 9.50 1.88
C ALA A 152 11.43 9.13 1.60
N ILE A 153 10.54 10.11 1.35
CA ILE A 153 9.15 9.87 0.91
C ILE A 153 9.13 9.15 -0.44
N GLN A 154 9.91 9.67 -1.40
CA GLN A 154 9.97 9.07 -2.73
C GLN A 154 10.54 7.65 -2.68
N ASP A 155 11.61 7.43 -1.91
CA ASP A 155 12.19 6.10 -1.70
C ASP A 155 11.18 5.15 -1.05
N THR A 156 10.43 5.59 -0.03
CA THR A 156 9.38 4.78 0.61
C THR A 156 8.34 4.33 -0.40
N LYS A 157 7.87 5.24 -1.25
CA LYS A 157 6.87 4.95 -2.27
C LYS A 157 7.39 3.95 -3.30
N VAL A 158 8.60 4.16 -3.81
CA VAL A 158 9.24 3.26 -4.78
C VAL A 158 9.42 1.87 -4.18
N LEU A 159 9.93 1.78 -2.94
CA LEU A 159 10.15 0.49 -2.28
C LEU A 159 8.84 -0.25 -2.01
N LEU A 160 7.78 0.43 -1.57
CA LEU A 160 6.45 -0.17 -1.43
C LEU A 160 5.94 -0.76 -2.76
N GLU A 161 6.13 -0.02 -3.86
CA GLU A 161 5.66 -0.44 -5.19
C GLU A 161 6.50 -1.58 -5.79
N THR A 162 7.79 -1.68 -5.46
CA THR A 162 8.72 -2.62 -6.10
C THR A 162 9.16 -3.78 -5.22
N ASN A 163 9.30 -3.58 -3.92
CA ASN A 163 9.92 -4.54 -2.99
C ASN A 163 9.05 -4.90 -1.79
N GLY A 164 7.85 -4.30 -1.67
CA GLY A 164 6.91 -4.55 -0.58
C GLY A 164 7.19 -3.74 0.68
N ALA A 165 6.34 -3.96 1.70
CA ALA A 165 6.33 -3.16 2.92
C ALA A 165 7.58 -3.39 3.79
N THR A 166 8.07 -4.61 3.88
CA THR A 166 9.28 -4.96 4.67
C THR A 166 10.48 -4.10 4.27
N SER A 167 10.66 -3.87 2.96
CA SER A 167 11.74 -3.01 2.43
C SER A 167 11.54 -1.53 2.72
N SER A 168 10.32 -1.10 3.02
CA SER A 168 9.94 0.31 3.19
C SER A 168 10.02 0.80 4.63
N VAL A 169 10.09 -0.10 5.62
CA VAL A 169 10.06 0.22 7.06
C VAL A 169 11.15 1.22 7.47
N ASP A 170 12.37 1.05 6.99
CA ASP A 170 13.47 1.98 7.29
C ASP A 170 13.22 3.38 6.71
N ARG A 171 12.69 3.45 5.50
CA ARG A 171 12.46 4.71 4.80
C ARG A 171 11.32 5.51 5.41
N ILE A 172 10.22 4.85 5.80
CA ILE A 172 9.12 5.55 6.47
C ILE A 172 9.54 6.06 7.85
N HIS A 173 10.37 5.32 8.58
CA HIS A 173 10.97 5.80 9.83
C HIS A 173 11.81 7.05 9.59
N THR A 174 12.70 7.03 8.59
CA THR A 174 13.56 8.16 8.23
C THR A 174 12.73 9.38 7.81
N THR A 175 11.68 9.17 7.02
CA THR A 175 10.74 10.21 6.61
C THR A 175 10.09 10.87 7.81
N LEU A 176 9.51 10.09 8.71
CA LEU A 176 8.81 10.61 9.89
C LEU A 176 9.77 11.35 10.83
N HIS A 177 10.94 10.78 11.10
CA HIS A 177 11.93 11.40 11.98
C HIS A 177 12.46 12.73 11.40
N GLY A 178 12.79 12.74 10.11
CA GLY A 178 13.22 13.96 9.41
C GLY A 178 12.14 15.04 9.40
N TYR A 179 10.88 14.66 9.14
CA TYR A 179 9.75 15.57 9.19
C TYR A 179 9.58 16.21 10.57
N LEU A 180 9.60 15.42 11.65
CA LEU A 180 9.46 15.96 13.01
C LEU A 180 10.62 16.91 13.38
N LYS A 181 11.85 16.58 12.98
CA LYS A 181 13.00 17.48 13.20
C LYS A 181 12.83 18.81 12.46
N GLU A 182 12.36 18.78 11.22
CA GLU A 182 12.15 20.01 10.45
C GLU A 182 11.02 20.87 11.04
N VAL A 183 9.93 20.26 11.51
CA VAL A 183 8.86 20.98 12.23
C VAL A 183 9.42 21.64 13.50
N CYS A 184 10.18 20.89 14.32
CA CYS A 184 10.80 21.45 15.51
C CYS A 184 11.71 22.64 15.19
N LYS A 185 12.51 22.54 14.13
CA LYS A 185 13.40 23.62 13.68
C LYS A 185 12.62 24.88 13.30
N GLN A 186 11.51 24.73 12.54
CA GLN A 186 10.68 25.86 12.13
C GLN A 186 9.96 26.53 13.30
N GLU A 187 9.58 25.76 14.31
CA GLU A 187 8.94 26.27 15.54
C GLU A 187 9.95 26.74 16.61
N GLY A 188 11.24 26.70 16.33
CA GLY A 188 12.28 27.11 17.27
C GLY A 188 12.44 26.17 18.48
N ILE A 189 11.97 24.92 18.37
CA ILE A 189 12.10 23.91 19.41
C ILE A 189 13.53 23.32 19.35
N THR A 190 14.30 23.52 20.40
CA THR A 190 15.70 23.05 20.47
C THR A 190 15.76 21.54 20.63
N LEU A 191 16.49 20.88 19.73
CA LEU A 191 16.78 19.45 19.76
C LEU A 191 18.28 19.22 20.02
N ALA A 192 18.61 18.12 20.70
CA ALA A 192 19.97 17.60 20.72
C ALA A 192 20.24 16.79 19.43
N ASP A 193 21.51 16.64 19.04
CA ASP A 193 21.89 16.01 17.77
C ASP A 193 21.51 14.52 17.70
N ASP A 194 21.53 13.84 18.84
CA ASP A 194 21.31 12.39 18.99
C ASP A 194 19.88 12.00 19.37
N GLU A 195 18.94 12.96 19.39
CA GLU A 195 17.55 12.65 19.77
C GLU A 195 16.87 11.69 18.80
N ASN A 196 16.34 10.61 19.35
CA ASN A 196 15.57 9.64 18.58
C ASN A 196 14.15 10.14 18.25
N LEU A 197 13.47 9.42 17.39
CA LEU A 197 12.12 9.75 16.90
C LEU A 197 11.14 10.06 18.05
N THR A 198 11.12 9.25 19.10
CA THR A 198 10.21 9.42 20.23
C THR A 198 10.52 10.64 21.07
N GLN A 199 11.80 10.95 21.29
CA GLN A 199 12.22 12.12 22.03
C GLN A 199 11.84 13.41 21.29
N VAL A 200 12.08 13.45 19.97
CA VAL A 200 11.66 14.56 19.11
C VAL A 200 10.15 14.75 19.16
N PHE A 201 9.38 13.67 19.03
CA PHE A 201 7.92 13.74 19.09
C PHE A 201 7.40 14.24 20.46
N LYS A 202 7.97 13.76 21.57
CA LYS A 202 7.61 14.24 22.93
C LYS A 202 7.87 15.73 23.10
N LYS A 203 9.01 16.22 22.61
CA LYS A 203 9.31 17.67 22.64
C LYS A 203 8.35 18.47 21.76
N LEU A 204 8.09 17.99 20.56
CA LEU A 204 7.12 18.60 19.65
C LEU A 204 5.74 18.69 20.32
N LYS A 205 5.25 17.58 20.89
CA LYS A 205 3.97 17.55 21.59
C LYS A 205 3.91 18.54 22.75
N ALA A 206 5.00 18.67 23.50
CA ALA A 206 5.05 19.55 24.67
C ALA A 206 5.12 21.05 24.31
N ASN A 207 5.66 21.42 23.16
CA ASN A 207 6.01 22.79 22.85
C ASN A 207 5.28 23.38 21.61
N HIS A 208 4.73 22.55 20.71
CA HIS A 208 4.09 23.06 19.51
C HIS A 208 2.67 23.59 19.79
N PRO A 209 2.38 24.89 19.51
CA PRO A 209 1.11 25.53 19.89
C PRO A 209 -0.13 24.79 19.39
N LYS A 210 -0.10 24.29 18.13
CA LYS A 210 -1.24 23.58 17.52
C LYS A 210 -1.53 22.20 18.15
N LEU A 211 -0.62 21.66 18.95
CA LEU A 211 -0.82 20.44 19.72
C LEU A 211 -1.31 20.71 21.16
N GLN A 212 -1.37 21.99 21.58
CA GLN A 212 -1.84 22.45 22.88
C GLN A 212 -3.27 23.03 22.85
N LEU A 213 -3.93 23.01 21.69
CA LEU A 213 -5.25 23.62 21.54
C LEU A 213 -6.31 22.83 22.35
N GLY A 214 -6.98 23.53 23.28
CA GLY A 214 -8.14 23.01 24.03
C GLY A 214 -9.38 22.87 23.14
N GLY A 215 -10.26 21.95 23.47
CA GLY A 215 -11.53 21.74 22.78
C GLY A 215 -12.36 20.64 23.43
N PRO A 216 -13.64 20.51 23.05
CA PRO A 216 -14.43 19.35 23.44
C PRO A 216 -13.70 18.08 22.96
N ARG A 217 -13.54 17.10 23.81
CA ARG A 217 -12.78 15.87 23.54
C ARG A 217 -11.25 16.02 23.51
N GLN A 218 -10.68 17.13 23.99
CA GLN A 218 -9.22 17.30 24.01
C GLN A 218 -8.53 16.16 24.76
N ASN A 219 -9.06 15.74 25.90
CA ASN A 219 -8.49 14.64 26.69
C ASN A 219 -8.48 13.30 25.90
N ASP A 220 -9.53 13.01 25.13
CA ASP A 220 -9.60 11.79 24.31
C ASP A 220 -8.55 11.85 23.18
N ILE A 221 -8.44 12.99 22.51
CA ILE A 221 -7.45 13.21 21.45
C ILE A 221 -6.02 13.16 22.01
N ASP A 222 -5.78 13.74 23.19
CA ASP A 222 -4.47 13.71 23.84
C ASP A 222 -4.04 12.28 24.21
N GLN A 223 -4.99 11.41 24.58
CA GLN A 223 -4.71 10.00 24.81
C GLN A 223 -4.33 9.28 23.52
N ILE A 224 -5.05 9.53 22.41
CA ILE A 224 -4.72 8.97 21.08
C ILE A 224 -3.33 9.46 20.63
N ILE A 225 -3.05 10.76 20.72
CA ILE A 225 -1.74 11.34 20.39
C ILE A 225 -0.64 10.75 21.27
N SER A 226 -0.93 10.50 22.55
CA SER A 226 0.03 9.88 23.48
C SER A 226 0.33 8.43 23.07
N SER A 227 -0.66 7.71 22.53
CA SER A 227 -0.48 6.35 22.00
C SER A 227 0.45 6.33 20.80
N PHE A 228 0.54 7.41 20.00
CA PHE A 228 1.53 7.54 18.95
C PHE A 228 2.96 7.48 19.47
N SER A 229 3.24 8.04 20.67
CA SER A 229 4.56 7.93 21.29
C SER A 229 4.96 6.46 21.51
N ASN A 230 4.01 5.63 21.94
CA ASN A 230 4.27 4.19 22.14
C ASN A 230 4.48 3.46 20.79
N THR A 231 3.70 3.82 19.76
CA THR A 231 3.90 3.30 18.40
C THR A 231 5.30 3.70 17.87
N LEU A 232 5.66 4.97 18.00
CA LEU A 232 6.96 5.50 17.54
C LEU A 232 8.15 4.86 18.29
N ASP A 233 7.99 4.56 19.59
CA ASP A 233 9.00 3.85 20.38
C ASP A 233 9.35 2.48 19.77
N LYS A 234 8.38 1.80 19.16
CA LYS A 234 8.58 0.48 18.55
C LYS A 234 9.16 0.54 17.14
N LEU A 235 9.07 1.67 16.45
CA LEU A 235 9.66 1.81 15.12
C LEU A 235 11.19 1.70 15.14
N ASN A 236 11.87 2.22 16.17
CA ASN A 236 13.32 2.11 16.29
C ASN A 236 13.83 0.65 16.41
N PRO A 237 13.34 -0.17 17.36
CA PRO A 237 13.75 -1.56 17.44
C PRO A 237 13.34 -2.38 16.20
N ILE A 238 12.19 -2.11 15.60
CA ILE A 238 11.75 -2.76 14.36
C ILE A 238 12.71 -2.42 13.22
N ARG A 239 13.02 -1.13 13.01
CA ARG A 239 14.02 -0.69 12.04
C ARG A 239 15.36 -1.39 12.25
N ASN A 240 15.83 -1.47 13.48
CA ASN A 240 17.16 -1.98 13.79
C ASN A 240 17.24 -3.51 13.82
N LYS A 241 16.13 -4.22 14.05
CA LYS A 241 16.11 -5.67 14.30
C LYS A 241 15.29 -6.49 13.31
N ALA A 242 14.43 -5.86 12.53
CA ALA A 242 13.47 -6.57 11.68
C ALA A 242 13.28 -5.91 10.30
N SER A 243 14.19 -5.05 9.86
CA SER A 243 14.20 -4.45 8.53
C SER A 243 15.40 -4.89 7.71
N LEU A 244 15.31 -4.78 6.39
CA LEU A 244 16.40 -5.13 5.46
C LEU A 244 17.64 -4.22 5.56
N SER A 245 17.55 -3.10 6.28
CA SER A 245 18.67 -2.17 6.45
C SER A 245 19.78 -2.69 7.35
N HIS A 246 19.52 -3.76 8.09
CA HIS A 246 20.48 -4.42 8.98
C HIS A 246 20.50 -5.93 8.72
N PRO A 247 21.65 -6.62 8.91
CA PRO A 247 21.72 -8.06 8.79
C PRO A 247 20.99 -8.70 9.99
N ASN A 248 19.72 -9.03 9.77
CA ASN A 248 18.83 -9.59 10.79
C ASN A 248 18.39 -10.99 10.37
N GLU A 249 18.25 -11.87 11.35
CA GLU A 249 17.75 -13.23 11.16
C GLU A 249 16.22 -13.29 11.11
N GLU A 250 15.53 -12.30 11.68
CA GLU A 250 14.08 -12.25 11.77
C GLU A 250 13.57 -10.94 11.10
N LEU A 251 13.07 -11.05 9.89
CA LEU A 251 12.38 -9.96 9.20
C LEU A 251 10.89 -9.95 9.57
N LEU A 252 10.26 -8.78 9.49
CA LEU A 252 8.79 -8.71 9.56
C LEU A 252 8.19 -9.42 8.35
N GLU A 253 7.10 -10.14 8.60
CA GLU A 253 6.22 -10.57 7.53
C GLU A 253 5.57 -9.37 6.85
N GLU A 254 5.06 -9.54 5.63
CA GLU A 254 4.56 -8.42 4.82
C GLU A 254 3.38 -7.70 5.48
N ASP A 255 2.48 -8.43 6.13
CA ASP A 255 1.29 -7.85 6.80
C ASP A 255 1.69 -7.00 8.01
N GLU A 256 2.65 -7.46 8.85
CA GLU A 256 3.18 -6.71 9.98
C GLU A 256 3.97 -5.49 9.51
N ALA A 257 4.77 -5.64 8.45
CA ALA A 257 5.51 -4.54 7.86
C ALA A 257 4.56 -3.48 7.28
N MET A 258 3.48 -3.88 6.61
CA MET A 258 2.45 -2.98 6.11
C MET A 258 1.72 -2.27 7.25
N PHE A 259 1.42 -2.96 8.35
CA PHE A 259 0.84 -2.35 9.55
C PHE A 259 1.76 -1.27 10.13
N VAL A 260 3.06 -1.53 10.21
CA VAL A 260 4.08 -0.56 10.67
C VAL A 260 4.13 0.66 9.76
N VAL A 261 4.22 0.46 8.44
CA VAL A 261 4.24 1.54 7.45
C VAL A 261 2.97 2.39 7.53
N ASN A 262 1.80 1.76 7.57
CA ASN A 262 0.51 2.45 7.67
C ASN A 262 0.37 3.24 8.98
N SER A 263 0.85 2.70 10.09
CA SER A 263 0.84 3.38 11.39
C SER A 263 1.69 4.65 11.35
N ALA A 264 2.92 4.56 10.85
CA ALA A 264 3.81 5.71 10.71
C ALA A 264 3.24 6.75 9.73
N GLN A 265 2.68 6.32 8.60
CA GLN A 265 2.07 7.20 7.60
C GLN A 265 0.83 7.90 8.15
N THR A 266 0.02 7.22 8.96
CA THR A 266 -1.16 7.82 9.62
C THR A 266 -0.75 8.94 10.56
N VAL A 267 0.29 8.71 11.37
CA VAL A 267 0.86 9.74 12.26
C VAL A 267 1.36 10.94 11.46
N LEU A 268 2.14 10.69 10.42
CA LEU A 268 2.69 11.72 9.54
C LEU A 268 1.59 12.57 8.90
N ASN A 269 0.58 11.94 8.32
CA ASN A 269 -0.54 12.63 7.68
C ASN A 269 -1.34 13.47 8.70
N TYR A 270 -1.61 12.91 9.89
CA TYR A 270 -2.31 13.64 10.95
C TYR A 270 -1.54 14.91 11.36
N LEU A 271 -0.25 14.79 11.64
CA LEU A 271 0.59 15.93 12.04
C LEU A 271 0.69 16.97 10.92
N ASN A 272 0.90 16.52 9.69
CA ASN A 272 0.95 17.40 8.52
C ASN A 272 -0.33 18.23 8.36
N ARG A 273 -1.51 17.60 8.47
CA ARG A 273 -2.80 18.32 8.43
C ARG A 273 -2.95 19.28 9.61
N LYS A 274 -2.54 18.86 10.81
CA LYS A 274 -2.64 19.67 12.01
C LYS A 274 -1.79 20.92 11.93
N PHE A 275 -0.61 20.84 11.29
CA PHE A 275 0.30 21.98 11.13
C PHE A 275 -0.04 22.87 9.93
N LYS A 276 -0.86 22.37 8.99
CA LYS A 276 -1.34 23.14 7.83
C LYS A 276 -2.27 24.29 8.22
N ASN A 277 -3.11 24.09 9.20
CA ASN A 277 -4.14 25.05 9.65
C ASN A 277 -3.59 25.96 10.73
#